data_a8d884c2c3440532cf85f540b69fa2d6
#
_entry.id   a8d884c2c3440532cf85f540b69fa2d6
#
_cell.length_a   1.000
_cell.length_b   1.000
_cell.length_c   1.000
_cell.angle_alpha   90.00
_cell.angle_beta   90.00
_cell.angle_gamma   90.00
#
_symmetry.space_group_name_H-M   'P 1'
#
loop_
_entity.id
_entity.type
_entity.pdbx_description
1 polymer ?
#
loop_
_entity_poly.entity_id
_entity_poly.type
_entity_poly.pdbx_seq_one_letter_code
_entity_poly.pdbx_strand_id
1 'polypeptide(L)'
;PEAQAVTFARAMMNSVSLTASQALEMQVLFPIWGEKDAEFGKEVEIGFRLRVVEGESDTLFEVIQKHKLQADWKPGIETASLYKIVEAEHAGTLDDPIPYVQGMAFEKDKYYEQYGVIYLCILTTVTGYPNDLKDLPTIVQEVKQ
;
A
#
# COMPACT_ATOMS: atom_id res chain seq x y z
N PRO A 1 1.11 -20.79 -24.82
CA PRO A 1 2.16 -19.81 -24.74
C PRO A 1 2.10 -18.99 -23.45
N GLU A 2 3.24 -18.69 -22.86
CA GLU A 2 3.32 -17.96 -21.59
C GLU A 2 2.62 -16.57 -21.64
N ALA A 3 2.73 -15.87 -22.78
CA ALA A 3 2.15 -14.55 -22.94
C ALA A 3 0.62 -14.58 -22.82
N GLN A 4 -0.02 -15.63 -23.32
CA GLN A 4 -1.48 -15.78 -23.22
C GLN A 4 -1.90 -16.12 -21.78
N ALA A 5 -1.13 -16.94 -21.08
CA ALA A 5 -1.40 -17.29 -19.69
C ALA A 5 -1.30 -16.07 -18.78
N VAL A 6 -0.29 -15.23 -18.98
CA VAL A 6 -0.12 -13.99 -18.22
C VAL A 6 -1.27 -13.02 -18.48
N THR A 7 -1.68 -12.86 -19.75
CA THR A 7 -2.82 -11.99 -20.12
C THR A 7 -4.11 -12.47 -19.46
N PHE A 8 -4.38 -13.78 -19.48
CA PHE A 8 -5.56 -14.35 -18.84
C PHE A 8 -5.52 -14.13 -17.32
N ALA A 9 -4.36 -14.35 -16.69
CA ALA A 9 -4.20 -14.16 -15.26
C ALA A 9 -4.45 -12.70 -14.87
N ARG A 10 -3.97 -11.73 -15.64
CA ARG A 10 -4.19 -10.30 -15.36
C ARG A 10 -5.69 -9.95 -15.41
N ALA A 11 -6.42 -10.51 -16.38
CA ALA A 11 -7.85 -10.26 -16.49
C ALA A 11 -8.62 -10.80 -15.28
N MET A 12 -8.09 -11.82 -14.62
CA MET A 12 -8.75 -12.51 -13.50
C MET A 12 -8.31 -12.00 -12.13
N MET A 13 -7.19 -11.29 -12.02
CA MET A 13 -6.60 -10.95 -10.72
C MET A 13 -7.52 -10.16 -9.81
N ASN A 14 -8.30 -9.24 -10.35
CA ASN A 14 -9.20 -8.42 -9.54
C ASN A 14 -10.52 -9.12 -9.22
N SER A 15 -10.74 -10.32 -9.73
CA SER A 15 -11.90 -11.13 -9.38
C SER A 15 -11.63 -12.09 -8.22
N VAL A 16 -10.37 -12.18 -7.78
CA VAL A 16 -9.93 -13.04 -6.69
C VAL A 16 -9.71 -12.20 -5.44
N SER A 17 -10.19 -12.67 -4.29
CA SER A 17 -9.98 -11.99 -3.02
C SER A 17 -8.59 -12.34 -2.48
N LEU A 18 -7.70 -11.35 -2.43
CA LEU A 18 -6.32 -11.52 -1.97
C LEU A 18 -6.00 -10.52 -0.86
N THR A 19 -5.21 -10.97 0.12
CA THR A 19 -4.65 -10.04 1.11
C THR A 19 -3.60 -9.14 0.44
N ALA A 20 -3.22 -8.05 1.10
CA ALA A 20 -2.18 -7.16 0.58
C ALA A 20 -0.88 -7.91 0.33
N SER A 21 -0.47 -8.77 1.26
CA SER A 21 0.77 -9.55 1.11
C SER A 21 0.69 -10.52 -0.07
N GLN A 22 -0.44 -11.21 -0.24
CA GLN A 22 -0.64 -12.11 -1.38
C GLN A 22 -0.61 -11.34 -2.70
N ALA A 23 -1.25 -10.17 -2.74
CA ALA A 23 -1.27 -9.34 -3.93
C ALA A 23 0.15 -8.88 -4.31
N LEU A 24 0.97 -8.53 -3.33
CA LEU A 24 2.35 -8.11 -3.58
C LEU A 24 3.22 -9.24 -4.12
N GLU A 25 2.98 -10.49 -3.67
CA GLU A 25 3.67 -11.65 -4.23
C GLU A 25 3.32 -11.90 -5.69
N MET A 26 2.12 -11.47 -6.10
CA MET A 26 1.61 -11.65 -7.47
C MET A 26 1.52 -10.32 -8.21
N GLN A 27 2.28 -9.31 -7.78
CA GLN A 27 2.17 -7.94 -8.31
C GLN A 27 2.23 -7.88 -9.83
N VAL A 28 3.12 -8.64 -10.44
CA VAL A 28 3.30 -8.62 -11.92
C VAL A 28 2.08 -9.07 -12.70
N LEU A 29 1.12 -9.72 -12.04
CA LEU A 29 -0.10 -10.20 -12.69
C LEU A 29 -1.23 -9.16 -12.69
N PHE A 30 -1.08 -8.05 -11.95
CA PHE A 30 -2.11 -7.00 -11.94
C PHE A 30 -1.99 -6.11 -13.17
N PRO A 31 -3.12 -5.54 -13.65
CA PRO A 31 -3.10 -4.69 -14.83
C PRO A 31 -2.31 -3.41 -14.58
N ILE A 32 -1.74 -2.86 -15.64
CA ILE A 32 -0.96 -1.62 -15.59
C ILE A 32 -1.87 -0.45 -15.96
N TRP A 33 -1.84 0.61 -15.17
CA TRP A 33 -2.64 1.81 -15.38
C TRP A 33 -2.48 2.33 -16.83
N GLY A 34 -3.62 2.48 -17.51
CA GLY A 34 -3.68 2.93 -18.89
C GLY A 34 -3.48 1.84 -19.94
N GLU A 35 -3.20 0.60 -19.52
CA GLU A 35 -3.02 -0.54 -20.41
C GLU A 35 -4.19 -1.51 -20.30
N LYS A 36 -4.11 -2.66 -20.96
CA LYS A 36 -5.19 -3.65 -20.99
C LYS A 36 -5.69 -3.99 -19.58
N ASP A 37 -7.00 -4.06 -19.42
CA ASP A 37 -7.70 -4.32 -18.16
C ASP A 37 -7.65 -3.16 -17.16
N ALA A 38 -6.96 -2.08 -17.49
CA ALA A 38 -6.96 -0.83 -16.72
C ALA A 38 -6.93 0.37 -17.68
N GLU A 39 -7.68 0.28 -18.80
CA GLU A 39 -7.75 1.33 -19.80
C GLU A 39 -8.45 2.58 -19.26
N PHE A 40 -8.04 3.74 -19.80
CA PHE A 40 -8.72 4.99 -19.45
C PHE A 40 -10.18 4.92 -19.89
N GLY A 41 -11.08 5.39 -19.03
CA GLY A 41 -12.52 5.29 -19.21
C GLY A 41 -13.17 4.09 -18.55
N LYS A 42 -12.38 3.13 -18.09
CA LYS A 42 -12.90 1.98 -17.35
C LYS A 42 -13.34 2.41 -15.96
N GLU A 43 -14.56 2.02 -15.57
CA GLU A 43 -15.03 2.24 -14.20
C GLU A 43 -14.43 1.17 -13.28
N VAL A 44 -13.82 1.61 -12.17
CA VAL A 44 -13.23 0.72 -11.18
C VAL A 44 -13.91 0.88 -9.84
N GLU A 45 -14.10 -0.25 -9.17
CA GLU A 45 -14.74 -0.32 -7.86
C GLU A 45 -13.70 -0.26 -6.74
N ILE A 46 -14.17 0.01 -5.52
CA ILE A 46 -13.31 -0.06 -4.33
C ILE A 46 -12.70 -1.45 -4.24
N GLY A 47 -11.39 -1.52 -4.03
CA GLY A 47 -10.67 -2.78 -3.94
C GLY A 47 -9.99 -3.21 -5.24
N PHE A 48 -10.31 -2.57 -6.36
CA PHE A 48 -9.61 -2.84 -7.62
C PHE A 48 -8.13 -2.49 -7.47
N ARG A 49 -7.25 -3.36 -7.93
CA ARG A 49 -5.80 -3.16 -7.84
C ARG A 49 -5.19 -3.05 -9.22
N LEU A 50 -4.24 -2.13 -9.35
CA LEU A 50 -3.53 -1.87 -10.61
C LEU A 50 -2.12 -1.36 -10.28
N ARG A 51 -1.25 -1.42 -11.29
CA ARG A 51 0.15 -1.01 -11.13
C ARG A 51 0.46 0.24 -11.92
N VAL A 52 1.38 1.04 -11.38
CA VAL A 52 2.02 2.12 -12.14
C VAL A 52 3.49 1.71 -12.32
N VAL A 53 3.88 1.54 -13.58
CA VAL A 53 5.25 1.14 -13.94
C VAL A 53 5.93 2.30 -14.64
N GLU A 54 7.01 2.81 -14.05
CA GLU A 54 7.79 3.92 -14.61
C GLU A 54 9.27 3.61 -14.46
N GLY A 55 9.94 3.35 -15.58
CA GLY A 55 11.35 2.93 -15.54
C GLY A 55 11.50 1.65 -14.73
N GLU A 56 12.28 1.70 -13.67
CA GLU A 56 12.49 0.57 -12.78
C GLU A 56 11.48 0.53 -11.61
N SER A 57 10.61 1.54 -11.53
CA SER A 57 9.60 1.63 -10.48
C SER A 57 8.34 0.86 -10.89
N ASP A 58 7.84 0.02 -10.01
CA ASP A 58 6.61 -0.75 -10.19
C ASP A 58 5.87 -0.73 -8.85
N THR A 59 4.81 0.08 -8.78
CA THR A 59 4.05 0.27 -7.54
C THR A 59 2.63 -0.24 -7.71
N LEU A 60 2.17 -1.06 -6.76
CA LEU A 60 0.81 -1.58 -6.74
C LEU A 60 -0.08 -0.65 -5.93
N PHE A 61 -1.20 -0.22 -6.54
CA PHE A 61 -2.21 0.64 -5.91
C PHE A 61 -3.54 -0.08 -5.79
N GLU A 62 -4.32 0.33 -4.80
CA GLU A 62 -5.69 -0.15 -4.62
C GLU A 62 -6.65 1.02 -4.65
N VAL A 63 -7.77 0.86 -5.37
CA VAL A 63 -8.82 1.89 -5.47
C VAL A 63 -9.57 1.96 -4.13
N ILE A 64 -9.68 3.17 -3.59
CA ILE A 64 -10.42 3.43 -2.34
C ILE A 64 -11.70 4.23 -2.57
N GLN A 65 -11.95 4.66 -3.81
CA GLN A 65 -13.17 5.35 -4.18
C GLN A 65 -13.53 4.97 -5.62
N LYS A 66 -14.77 4.54 -5.85
CA LYS A 66 -15.24 4.20 -7.19
C LYS A 66 -15.09 5.39 -8.12
N HIS A 67 -14.49 5.18 -9.28
CA HIS A 67 -14.31 6.23 -10.29
C HIS A 67 -13.97 5.61 -11.64
N LYS A 68 -13.89 6.44 -12.67
CA LYS A 68 -13.40 6.01 -13.99
C LYS A 68 -11.93 6.34 -14.11
N LEU A 69 -11.14 5.42 -14.65
CA LEU A 69 -9.72 5.65 -14.87
C LEU A 69 -9.53 6.78 -15.89
N GLN A 70 -8.68 7.74 -15.55
CA GLN A 70 -8.42 8.91 -16.39
C GLN A 70 -6.92 9.18 -16.47
N ALA A 71 -6.47 9.62 -17.66
CA ALA A 71 -5.06 9.91 -17.91
C ALA A 71 -4.52 11.02 -17.01
N ASP A 72 -5.40 11.94 -16.57
CA ASP A 72 -5.02 13.07 -15.73
C ASP A 72 -5.00 12.69 -14.22
N TRP A 73 -5.49 11.51 -13.86
CA TRP A 73 -5.59 11.05 -12.48
C TRP A 73 -4.71 9.83 -12.23
N LYS A 74 -3.43 10.01 -12.47
CA LYS A 74 -2.44 8.95 -12.22
C LYS A 74 -2.40 8.60 -10.73
N PRO A 75 -2.41 7.30 -10.38
CA PRO A 75 -2.28 6.88 -8.97
C PRO A 75 -1.01 7.46 -8.33
N GLY A 76 -1.17 8.09 -7.18
CA GLY A 76 -0.06 8.71 -6.47
C GLY A 76 -0.56 9.66 -5.38
N ILE A 77 0.34 10.53 -4.92
CA ILE A 77 0.04 11.47 -3.83
C ILE A 77 -1.10 12.42 -4.19
N GLU A 78 -1.14 12.89 -5.44
CA GLU A 78 -2.17 13.83 -5.89
C GLU A 78 -3.55 13.21 -5.99
N THR A 79 -3.63 11.88 -6.04
CA THR A 79 -4.88 11.13 -6.10
C THR A 79 -5.09 10.27 -4.86
N ALA A 80 -4.62 10.73 -3.71
CA ALA A 80 -4.73 10.01 -2.45
C ALA A 80 -6.19 9.77 -2.03
N SER A 81 -7.15 10.53 -2.55
CA SER A 81 -8.57 10.29 -2.31
C SER A 81 -9.14 9.13 -3.13
N LEU A 82 -8.44 8.71 -4.17
CA LEU A 82 -8.88 7.64 -5.09
C LEU A 82 -8.10 6.34 -4.91
N TYR A 83 -6.84 6.43 -4.51
CA TYR A 83 -5.90 5.31 -4.45
C TYR A 83 -5.09 5.30 -3.18
N LYS A 84 -4.68 4.09 -2.76
CA LYS A 84 -3.66 3.92 -1.72
C LYS A 84 -2.62 2.94 -2.24
N ILE A 85 -1.40 3.05 -1.74
CA ILE A 85 -0.35 2.08 -2.04
C ILE A 85 -0.65 0.79 -1.28
N VAL A 86 -0.53 -0.36 -1.96
CA VAL A 86 -0.67 -1.66 -1.32
C VAL A 86 0.64 -1.97 -0.62
N GLU A 87 0.59 -2.16 0.68
CA GLU A 87 1.77 -2.46 1.51
C GLU A 87 1.57 -3.80 2.21
N ALA A 88 2.68 -4.52 2.41
CA ALA A 88 2.64 -5.79 3.13
C ALA A 88 2.07 -5.59 4.53
N GLU A 89 1.25 -6.54 4.97
CA GLU A 89 0.72 -6.54 6.31
C GLU A 89 1.83 -6.89 7.30
N HIS A 90 1.89 -6.15 8.40
CA HIS A 90 2.86 -6.38 9.47
C HIS A 90 2.10 -6.63 10.77
N ALA A 91 2.56 -7.62 11.54
CA ALA A 91 1.91 -7.97 12.80
C ALA A 91 2.07 -6.89 13.87
N GLY A 92 3.09 -6.04 13.76
CA GLY A 92 3.39 -5.04 14.75
C GLY A 92 4.08 -5.62 15.98
N THR A 93 4.75 -6.76 15.82
CA THR A 93 5.54 -7.40 16.87
C THR A 93 7.00 -6.99 16.77
N LEU A 94 7.79 -7.33 17.77
CA LEU A 94 9.23 -7.03 17.74
C LEU A 94 9.93 -7.68 16.55
N ASP A 95 9.48 -8.89 16.16
CA ASP A 95 10.03 -9.60 15.01
C ASP A 95 9.50 -9.10 13.67
N ASP A 96 8.39 -8.40 13.68
CA ASP A 96 7.74 -7.90 12.47
C ASP A 96 7.13 -6.51 12.75
N PRO A 97 7.98 -5.50 12.98
CA PRO A 97 7.50 -4.15 13.28
C PRO A 97 6.86 -3.50 12.07
N ILE A 98 5.95 -2.57 12.33
CA ILE A 98 5.27 -1.80 11.28
C ILE A 98 6.22 -0.70 10.79
N PRO A 99 6.52 -0.64 9.48
CA PRO A 99 7.31 0.49 8.95
C PRO A 99 6.55 1.80 9.16
N TYR A 100 7.18 2.72 9.87
CA TYR A 100 6.54 4.01 10.17
C TYR A 100 6.70 4.99 9.02
N VAL A 101 5.59 5.66 8.70
CA VAL A 101 5.56 6.79 7.77
C VAL A 101 4.90 7.95 8.51
N GLN A 102 5.47 9.14 8.39
CA GLN A 102 4.90 10.34 9.01
C GLN A 102 3.44 10.50 8.60
N GLY A 103 2.60 10.83 9.57
CA GLY A 103 1.17 11.00 9.34
C GLY A 103 0.31 9.79 9.68
N MET A 104 0.91 8.61 9.95
CA MET A 104 0.10 7.45 10.31
C MET A 104 -0.26 7.46 11.80
N ALA A 105 -1.45 6.94 12.12
CA ALA A 105 -1.91 6.79 13.50
C ALA A 105 -1.19 5.62 14.18
N PHE A 106 -1.19 5.63 15.51
CA PHE A 106 -0.52 4.61 16.31
C PHE A 106 -1.51 3.75 17.06
N GLU A 107 -1.12 2.49 17.29
CA GLU A 107 -1.87 1.54 18.10
C GLU A 107 -0.97 1.07 19.25
N LYS A 108 -1.46 1.22 20.48
CA LYS A 108 -0.72 0.83 21.70
C LYS A 108 -0.32 -0.64 21.63
N ASP A 109 0.86 -0.94 22.15
CA ASP A 109 1.45 -2.27 22.23
C ASP A 109 1.94 -2.85 20.90
N LYS A 110 1.91 -2.03 19.83
CA LYS A 110 2.50 -2.39 18.56
C LYS A 110 3.92 -1.82 18.45
N TYR A 111 4.76 -2.49 17.68
CA TYR A 111 6.12 -2.04 17.39
C TYR A 111 6.18 -1.35 16.05
N TYR A 112 6.92 -0.26 15.98
CA TYR A 112 7.11 0.52 14.75
C TYR A 112 8.60 0.68 14.50
N GLU A 113 9.00 0.72 13.22
CA GLU A 113 10.39 0.86 12.82
C GLU A 113 10.56 2.10 11.96
N GLN A 114 11.62 2.85 12.23
CA GLN A 114 12.03 3.96 11.39
C GLN A 114 13.55 4.09 11.45
N TYR A 115 14.17 4.21 10.27
CA TYR A 115 15.63 4.35 10.13
C TYR A 115 16.41 3.24 10.85
N GLY A 116 15.89 2.00 10.81
CA GLY A 116 16.57 0.86 11.43
C GLY A 116 16.41 0.76 12.94
N VAL A 117 15.64 1.66 13.56
CA VAL A 117 15.38 1.66 15.00
C VAL A 117 13.94 1.23 15.26
N ILE A 118 13.76 0.33 16.24
CA ILE A 118 12.43 -0.18 16.61
C ILE A 118 11.92 0.55 17.85
N TYR A 119 10.63 0.91 17.82
CA TYR A 119 9.97 1.63 18.92
C TYR A 119 8.71 0.86 19.34
N LEU A 120 8.46 0.82 20.65
CA LEU A 120 7.21 0.28 21.19
C LEU A 120 6.22 1.44 21.38
N CYS A 121 5.04 1.30 20.81
CA CYS A 121 3.97 2.28 20.99
C CYS A 121 3.34 2.14 22.37
N ILE A 122 3.25 3.22 23.13
CA ILE A 122 2.70 3.24 24.48
C ILE A 122 1.37 4.00 24.58
N LEU A 123 0.90 4.58 23.48
CA LEU A 123 -0.34 5.36 23.45
C LEU A 123 -1.02 5.24 22.09
N THR A 124 -2.26 4.77 22.07
CA THR A 124 -3.07 4.74 20.85
C THR A 124 -3.47 6.16 20.45
N THR A 125 -3.31 6.51 19.17
CA THR A 125 -3.73 7.80 18.64
C THR A 125 -4.71 7.59 17.49
N VAL A 126 -5.68 8.49 17.32
CA VAL A 126 -6.63 8.43 16.18
C VAL A 126 -6.14 9.24 14.99
N THR A 127 -5.17 10.12 15.21
CA THR A 127 -4.56 10.94 14.15
C THR A 127 -3.06 10.71 14.14
N GLY A 128 -2.45 10.96 12.98
CA GLY A 128 -1.00 10.88 12.85
C GLY A 128 -0.32 12.23 13.14
N TYR A 129 1.01 12.19 13.17
CA TYR A 129 1.85 13.36 13.41
C TYR A 129 2.87 13.48 12.28
N PRO A 130 3.26 14.71 11.90
CA PRO A 130 4.28 14.92 10.87
C PRO A 130 5.70 14.83 11.40
N ASN A 131 5.92 14.06 12.47
CA ASN A 131 7.20 13.95 13.17
C ASN A 131 7.80 12.57 13.00
N ASP A 132 9.13 12.48 13.16
CA ASP A 132 9.81 11.19 13.24
C ASP A 132 9.55 10.55 14.60
N LEU A 133 9.73 9.22 14.70
CA LEU A 133 9.47 8.49 15.94
C LEU A 133 10.33 8.99 17.11
N LYS A 134 11.58 9.37 16.84
CA LYS A 134 12.48 9.89 17.87
C LYS A 134 11.96 11.16 18.52
N ASP A 135 11.08 11.89 17.85
CA ASP A 135 10.51 13.15 18.34
C ASP A 135 9.14 12.98 18.98
N LEU A 136 8.71 11.73 19.18
CA LEU A 136 7.41 11.39 19.77
C LEU A 136 7.57 10.56 21.06
N PRO A 137 8.32 11.05 22.06
CA PRO A 137 8.63 10.25 23.27
C PRO A 137 7.43 10.00 24.16
N THR A 138 6.33 10.71 23.99
CA THR A 138 5.09 10.47 24.74
C THR A 138 4.23 9.38 24.12
N ILE A 139 4.53 8.99 22.89
CA ILE A 139 3.75 8.02 22.12
C ILE A 139 4.51 6.71 21.94
N VAL A 140 5.83 6.78 21.73
CA VAL A 140 6.66 5.60 21.50
C VAL A 140 7.92 5.64 22.36
N GLN A 141 8.44 4.44 22.67
CA GLN A 141 9.70 4.27 23.40
C GLN A 141 10.65 3.45 22.53
N GLU A 142 11.89 3.92 22.40
CA GLU A 142 12.90 3.17 21.67
C GLU A 142 13.17 1.84 22.36
N VAL A 143 13.20 0.76 21.59
CA VAL A 143 13.53 -0.57 22.06
C VAL A 143 15.04 -0.77 21.88
N LYS A 144 15.74 -0.94 22.97
CA LYS A 144 17.19 -1.20 22.94
C LYS A 144 17.43 -2.69 22.77
N GLN A 145 18.23 -3.02 21.79
CA GLN A 145 18.59 -4.43 21.48
C GLN A 145 20.00 -4.73 21.94
#